data_11e7c7927e643ef557ff778465dc8579
#
_entry.id   11e7c7927e643ef557ff778465dc8579
#
_cell.length_a   1.000
_cell.length_b   1.000
_cell.length_c   1.000
_cell.angle_alpha   90.00
_cell.angle_beta   90.00
_cell.angle_gamma   90.00
#
_symmetry.space_group_name_H-M   'P 1'
#
loop_
_entity.id
_entity.type
_entity.pdbx_description
1 polymer ?
#
loop_
_entity_poly.entity_id
_entity_poly.type
_entity_poly.pdbx_seq_one_letter_code
_entity_poly.pdbx_strand_id
1 'polypeptide(L)'
;MGGKALDGIRVTNEEAHKLFESIVLNHNLGCKADKILLCGSARRGKKTSGDLDIVFVDSPNEAVKTWLLEQFGTKKNGKPQNTTLIDGVQVEFYEATQDTWGTCTLMWTGSKWNNIKLRKAAKARDLKLSQHGLFDTDGDNLAAGKSENEVFEL
;
A
#
# COMPACT_ATOMS: atom_id res chain seq x y z
N MET A 1 -4.48 10.15 -4.77
CA MET A 1 -3.54 9.16 -4.24
C MET A 1 -2.85 8.47 -5.40
N GLY A 2 -1.66 8.04 -5.18
CA GLY A 2 -0.86 7.40 -6.18
C GLY A 2 0.15 8.32 -6.80
N GLY A 3 1.13 7.74 -7.47
CA GLY A 3 2.16 8.46 -8.16
C GLY A 3 1.71 9.01 -9.51
N LYS A 4 2.65 9.52 -10.25
CA LYS A 4 2.42 9.97 -11.61
C LYS A 4 1.93 8.80 -12.48
N ALA A 5 0.86 9.01 -13.23
CA ALA A 5 0.34 8.00 -14.14
C ALA A 5 1.36 7.66 -15.23
N LEU A 6 1.53 6.37 -15.50
CA LEU A 6 2.32 5.83 -16.58
C LEU A 6 1.37 5.28 -17.66
N ASP A 7 1.87 5.09 -18.87
CA ASP A 7 1.09 4.54 -19.97
C ASP A 7 0.92 3.02 -19.79
N GLY A 8 0.16 2.63 -18.76
CA GLY A 8 -0.14 1.25 -18.47
C GLY A 8 -1.46 0.79 -19.04
N ILE A 9 -1.60 -0.52 -19.23
CA ILE A 9 -2.86 -1.14 -19.64
C ILE A 9 -3.75 -1.39 -18.43
N ARG A 10 -5.08 -1.42 -18.64
CA ARG A 10 -6.01 -1.83 -17.60
C ARG A 10 -6.16 -3.35 -17.64
N VAL A 11 -6.35 -3.93 -16.46
CA VAL A 11 -6.53 -5.38 -16.29
C VAL A 11 -7.82 -5.68 -15.54
N THR A 12 -8.35 -6.88 -15.72
CA THR A 12 -9.48 -7.36 -14.93
C THR A 12 -9.04 -7.60 -13.49
N ASN A 13 -10.02 -7.70 -12.58
CA ASN A 13 -9.74 -8.03 -11.17
C ASN A 13 -8.95 -9.34 -11.06
N GLU A 14 -9.36 -10.38 -11.80
CA GLU A 14 -8.68 -11.67 -11.81
C GLU A 14 -7.23 -11.55 -12.31
N GLU A 15 -7.03 -10.82 -13.40
CA GLU A 15 -5.69 -10.58 -13.94
C GLU A 15 -4.80 -9.80 -12.96
N ALA A 16 -5.37 -8.82 -12.26
CA ALA A 16 -4.64 -8.05 -11.24
C ALA A 16 -4.15 -8.94 -10.11
N HIS A 17 -5.01 -9.81 -9.58
CA HIS A 17 -4.62 -10.75 -8.52
C HIS A 17 -3.60 -11.77 -8.99
N LYS A 18 -3.74 -12.30 -10.22
CA LYS A 18 -2.77 -13.21 -10.81
C LYS A 18 -1.42 -12.54 -11.03
N LEU A 19 -1.40 -11.30 -11.50
CA LEU A 19 -0.16 -10.55 -11.68
C LEU A 19 0.52 -10.31 -10.34
N PHE A 20 -0.22 -9.92 -9.31
CA PHE A 20 0.33 -9.75 -7.97
C PHE A 20 0.97 -11.05 -7.47
N GLU A 21 0.26 -12.18 -7.55
CA GLU A 21 0.79 -13.48 -7.15
C GLU A 21 2.06 -13.85 -7.93
N SER A 22 2.07 -13.60 -9.23
CA SER A 22 3.22 -13.82 -10.10
C SER A 22 4.42 -12.99 -9.68
N ILE A 23 4.21 -11.70 -9.38
CA ILE A 23 5.28 -10.81 -8.91
C ILE A 23 5.86 -11.32 -7.59
N VAL A 24 5.01 -11.68 -6.65
CA VAL A 24 5.45 -12.20 -5.34
C VAL A 24 6.26 -13.48 -5.49
N LEU A 25 5.78 -14.43 -6.31
CA LEU A 25 6.45 -15.71 -6.51
C LEU A 25 7.75 -15.56 -7.30
N ASN A 26 7.73 -14.87 -8.43
CA ASN A 26 8.87 -14.77 -9.34
C ASN A 26 10.06 -14.03 -8.73
N HIS A 27 9.80 -13.09 -7.81
CA HIS A 27 10.83 -12.29 -7.17
C HIS A 27 11.03 -12.64 -5.70
N ASN A 28 10.38 -13.69 -5.24
CA ASN A 28 10.52 -14.21 -3.88
C ASN A 28 10.20 -13.15 -2.80
N LEU A 29 9.21 -12.30 -3.08
CA LEU A 29 8.87 -11.19 -2.19
C LEU A 29 8.27 -11.66 -0.86
N GLY A 30 7.63 -12.82 -0.85
CA GLY A 30 7.12 -13.41 0.39
C GLY A 30 8.21 -13.70 1.42
N CYS A 31 9.44 -13.96 0.95
CA CYS A 31 10.59 -14.16 1.83
C CYS A 31 11.33 -12.84 2.14
N LYS A 32 11.21 -11.85 1.26
CA LYS A 32 11.86 -10.55 1.42
C LYS A 32 11.08 -9.60 2.33
N ALA A 33 9.74 -9.67 2.28
CA ALA A 33 8.87 -8.81 3.07
C ALA A 33 8.36 -9.53 4.31
N ASP A 34 8.21 -8.81 5.41
CA ASP A 34 7.51 -9.32 6.60
C ASP A 34 6.01 -9.42 6.34
N LYS A 35 5.46 -8.45 5.59
CA LYS A 35 4.07 -8.43 5.16
C LYS A 35 4.00 -7.83 3.75
N ILE A 36 3.08 -8.33 2.93
CA ILE A 36 2.82 -7.78 1.60
C ILE A 36 1.36 -8.04 1.22
N LEU A 37 0.71 -7.03 0.65
CA LEU A 37 -0.71 -7.09 0.32
C LEU A 37 -1.02 -6.24 -0.92
N LEU A 38 -1.84 -6.79 -1.80
CA LEU A 38 -2.44 -6.03 -2.90
C LEU A 38 -3.61 -5.21 -2.35
N CYS A 39 -3.54 -3.89 -2.51
CA CYS A 39 -4.55 -2.94 -2.06
C CYS A 39 -5.26 -2.29 -3.26
N GLY A 40 -5.75 -1.08 -3.10
CA GLY A 40 -6.36 -0.30 -4.17
C GLY A 40 -7.65 -0.90 -4.72
N SER A 41 -7.94 -0.57 -5.97
CA SER A 41 -9.17 -0.99 -6.65
C SER A 41 -9.30 -2.51 -6.77
N ALA A 42 -8.20 -3.24 -6.94
CA ALA A 42 -8.23 -4.69 -7.02
C ALA A 42 -8.72 -5.32 -5.72
N ARG A 43 -8.27 -4.82 -4.57
CA ARG A 43 -8.72 -5.31 -3.27
C ARG A 43 -10.19 -4.98 -3.01
N ARG A 44 -10.66 -3.83 -3.51
CA ARG A 44 -12.07 -3.45 -3.41
C ARG A 44 -13.00 -4.26 -4.32
N GLY A 45 -12.46 -5.15 -5.16
CA GLY A 45 -13.24 -5.97 -6.08
C GLY A 45 -13.74 -5.24 -7.32
N LYS A 46 -13.10 -4.14 -7.73
CA LYS A 46 -13.43 -3.46 -8.99
C LYS A 46 -13.24 -4.41 -10.17
N LYS A 47 -14.12 -4.30 -11.18
CA LYS A 47 -14.07 -5.16 -12.37
C LYS A 47 -12.76 -5.03 -13.13
N THR A 48 -12.21 -3.80 -13.19
CA THR A 48 -10.92 -3.53 -13.82
C THR A 48 -10.10 -2.58 -12.95
N SER A 49 -8.78 -2.64 -13.13
CA SER A 49 -7.82 -1.77 -12.44
C SER A 49 -6.83 -1.22 -13.44
N GLY A 50 -6.51 0.08 -13.31
CA GLY A 50 -5.48 0.75 -14.13
C GLY A 50 -4.09 0.65 -13.52
N ASP A 51 -4.00 0.25 -12.27
CA ASP A 51 -2.74 0.08 -11.53
C ASP A 51 -2.92 -0.97 -10.43
N LEU A 52 -1.79 -1.47 -9.93
CA LEU A 52 -1.74 -2.31 -8.75
C LEU A 52 -1.04 -1.53 -7.64
N ASP A 53 -1.72 -1.37 -6.51
CA ASP A 53 -1.16 -0.74 -5.31
C ASP A 53 -0.76 -1.84 -4.33
N ILE A 54 0.55 -2.00 -4.13
CA ILE A 54 1.10 -3.03 -3.25
C ILE A 54 1.70 -2.36 -2.02
N VAL A 55 1.20 -2.73 -0.84
CA VAL A 55 1.73 -2.27 0.44
C VAL A 55 2.54 -3.38 1.07
N PHE A 56 3.72 -3.05 1.59
CA PHE A 56 4.60 -4.03 2.22
C PHE A 56 5.21 -3.49 3.50
N VAL A 57 5.55 -4.41 4.40
CA VAL A 57 6.46 -4.15 5.52
C VAL A 57 7.76 -4.87 5.20
N ASP A 58 8.84 -4.11 5.07
CA ASP A 58 10.14 -4.68 4.72
C ASP A 58 10.70 -5.54 5.85
N SER A 59 11.58 -6.47 5.50
CA SER A 59 12.36 -7.20 6.48
C SER A 59 13.39 -6.27 7.14
N PRO A 60 13.93 -6.64 8.33
CA PRO A 60 14.94 -5.81 9.00
C PRO A 60 16.18 -5.52 8.15
N ASN A 61 16.53 -6.39 7.22
CA ASN A 61 17.67 -6.20 6.32
C ASN A 61 17.31 -5.46 5.01
N GLU A 62 16.11 -4.88 4.95
CA GLU A 62 15.65 -4.08 3.81
C GLU A 62 15.68 -4.80 2.45
N ALA A 63 15.29 -6.08 2.45
CA ALA A 63 15.38 -6.92 1.26
C ALA A 63 14.47 -6.44 0.12
N VAL A 64 13.27 -5.92 0.42
CA VAL A 64 12.35 -5.40 -0.60
C VAL A 64 12.90 -4.10 -1.21
N LYS A 65 13.39 -3.18 -0.38
CA LYS A 65 14.00 -1.94 -0.87
C LYS A 65 15.23 -2.21 -1.73
N THR A 66 16.06 -3.16 -1.35
CA THR A 66 17.21 -3.61 -2.14
C THR A 66 16.76 -4.15 -3.49
N TRP A 67 15.73 -4.99 -3.49
CA TRP A 67 15.14 -5.55 -4.72
C TRP A 67 14.60 -4.45 -5.63
N LEU A 68 13.87 -3.47 -5.08
CA LEU A 68 13.35 -2.33 -5.86
C LEU A 68 14.49 -1.53 -6.50
N LEU A 69 15.56 -1.27 -5.74
CA LEU A 69 16.75 -0.57 -6.24
C LEU A 69 17.40 -1.33 -7.41
N GLU A 70 17.59 -2.62 -7.26
CA GLU A 70 18.24 -3.47 -8.27
C GLU A 70 17.40 -3.58 -9.55
N GLN A 71 16.08 -3.66 -9.41
CA GLN A 71 15.19 -3.86 -10.56
C GLN A 71 14.86 -2.55 -11.28
N PHE A 72 14.64 -1.46 -10.55
CA PHE A 72 14.04 -0.23 -11.10
C PHE A 72 14.87 1.03 -10.85
N GLY A 73 15.95 0.94 -10.09
CA GLY A 73 16.83 2.08 -9.81
C GLY A 73 16.28 3.04 -8.77
N THR A 74 16.79 4.26 -8.76
CA THR A 74 16.47 5.28 -7.76
C THR A 74 15.67 6.43 -8.35
N LYS A 75 14.92 7.10 -7.47
CA LYS A 75 14.33 8.42 -7.73
C LYS A 75 15.42 9.51 -7.60
N LYS A 76 15.07 10.75 -8.01
CA LYS A 76 15.98 11.91 -7.90
C LYS A 76 16.52 12.16 -6.49
N ASN A 77 15.74 11.79 -5.46
CA ASN A 77 16.12 11.97 -4.05
C ASN A 77 16.92 10.78 -3.48
N GLY A 78 17.35 9.84 -4.32
CA GLY A 78 18.11 8.67 -3.91
C GLY A 78 17.32 7.52 -3.33
N LYS A 79 16.02 7.68 -3.11
CA LYS A 79 15.16 6.59 -2.63
C LYS A 79 14.88 5.58 -3.76
N PRO A 80 14.57 4.31 -3.45
CA PRO A 80 14.18 3.34 -4.47
C PRO A 80 12.98 3.82 -5.28
N GLN A 81 13.02 3.56 -6.58
CA GLN A 81 11.85 3.79 -7.44
C GLN A 81 10.73 2.85 -7.02
N ASN A 82 9.53 3.39 -6.82
CA ASN A 82 8.39 2.61 -6.33
C ASN A 82 7.24 2.46 -7.32
N THR A 83 7.33 3.11 -8.47
CA THR A 83 6.31 3.04 -9.53
C THR A 83 6.95 2.58 -10.82
N THR A 84 6.40 1.54 -11.43
CA THR A 84 6.95 0.94 -12.65
C THR A 84 5.87 0.24 -13.46
N LEU A 85 6.25 -0.20 -14.67
CA LEU A 85 5.41 -1.10 -15.48
C LEU A 85 5.94 -2.52 -15.37
N ILE A 86 5.05 -3.45 -15.04
CA ILE A 86 5.34 -4.88 -15.05
C ILE A 86 4.28 -5.54 -15.95
N ASP A 87 4.73 -6.23 -17.00
CA ASP A 87 3.84 -6.81 -18.02
C ASP A 87 2.85 -5.78 -18.59
N GLY A 88 3.31 -4.53 -18.74
CA GLY A 88 2.50 -3.43 -19.26
C GLY A 88 1.54 -2.80 -18.26
N VAL A 89 1.48 -3.29 -17.02
CA VAL A 89 0.60 -2.78 -15.98
C VAL A 89 1.39 -1.89 -15.03
N GLN A 90 0.82 -0.74 -14.67
CA GLN A 90 1.44 0.13 -13.66
C GLN A 90 1.34 -0.52 -12.28
N VAL A 91 2.47 -0.66 -11.63
CA VAL A 91 2.57 -1.24 -10.28
C VAL A 91 3.25 -0.23 -9.36
N GLU A 92 2.64 0.02 -8.22
CA GLU A 92 3.16 0.94 -7.22
C GLU A 92 3.39 0.19 -5.91
N PHE A 93 4.57 0.42 -5.30
CA PHE A 93 4.95 -0.19 -4.04
C PHE A 93 5.01 0.87 -2.95
N TYR A 94 4.32 0.63 -1.84
CA TYR A 94 4.27 1.54 -0.69
C TYR A 94 4.76 0.84 0.56
N GLU A 95 5.76 1.42 1.22
CA GLU A 95 6.29 0.88 2.46
C GLU A 95 5.45 1.30 3.65
N ALA A 96 5.08 0.32 4.48
CA ALA A 96 4.53 0.52 5.82
C ALA A 96 5.52 -0.02 6.85
N THR A 97 5.27 0.27 8.11
CA THR A 97 5.96 -0.36 9.25
C THR A 97 4.97 -1.28 9.96
N GLN A 98 5.44 -2.06 10.93
CA GLN A 98 4.53 -2.86 11.75
C GLN A 98 3.49 -1.97 12.44
N ASP A 99 3.89 -0.78 12.89
CA ASP A 99 3.00 0.17 13.56
C ASP A 99 2.01 0.83 12.62
N THR A 100 2.34 0.99 11.34
CA THR A 100 1.49 1.69 10.36
C THR A 100 0.75 0.73 9.41
N TRP A 101 0.97 -0.57 9.53
CA TRP A 101 0.40 -1.57 8.62
C TRP A 101 -1.12 -1.44 8.48
N GLY A 102 -1.85 -1.41 9.60
CA GLY A 102 -3.31 -1.35 9.59
C GLY A 102 -3.84 -0.07 8.92
N THR A 103 -3.32 1.09 9.30
CA THR A 103 -3.75 2.36 8.72
C THR A 103 -3.26 2.53 7.28
N CYS A 104 -2.06 2.07 6.97
CA CYS A 104 -1.51 2.16 5.62
C CYS A 104 -2.32 1.31 4.63
N THR A 105 -2.58 0.04 4.96
CA THR A 105 -3.39 -0.83 4.10
C THR A 105 -4.83 -0.34 3.98
N LEU A 106 -5.41 0.18 5.05
CA LEU A 106 -6.74 0.78 5.05
C LEU A 106 -6.81 1.97 4.09
N MET A 107 -5.89 2.92 4.20
CA MET A 107 -5.88 4.13 3.38
C MET A 107 -5.59 3.82 1.91
N TRP A 108 -4.65 2.92 1.61
CA TRP A 108 -4.32 2.55 0.23
C TRP A 108 -5.37 1.64 -0.42
N THR A 109 -6.18 0.94 0.36
CA THR A 109 -7.34 0.21 -0.18
C THR A 109 -8.40 1.19 -0.69
N GLY A 110 -8.59 2.28 0.00
CA GLY A 110 -9.52 3.35 -0.40
C GLY A 110 -10.98 2.92 -0.24
N SER A 111 -11.89 3.41 -1.00
CA SER A 111 -11.74 4.42 -2.06
C SER A 111 -11.45 5.82 -1.48
N LYS A 112 -11.22 6.79 -2.37
CA LYS A 112 -11.07 8.20 -1.98
C LYS A 112 -12.25 8.67 -1.12
N TRP A 113 -13.48 8.36 -1.52
CA TRP A 113 -14.69 8.73 -0.79
C TRP A 113 -14.79 8.03 0.56
N ASN A 114 -14.42 6.74 0.61
CA ASN A 114 -14.38 5.99 1.86
C ASN A 114 -13.37 6.60 2.83
N ASN A 115 -12.19 6.97 2.33
CA ASN A 115 -11.16 7.62 3.13
C ASN A 115 -11.62 8.97 3.68
N ILE A 116 -12.33 9.75 2.88
CA ILE A 116 -12.93 11.03 3.34
C ILE A 116 -13.91 10.78 4.48
N LYS A 117 -14.79 9.79 4.36
CA LYS A 117 -15.74 9.42 5.40
C LYS A 117 -15.04 8.99 6.69
N LEU A 118 -14.01 8.15 6.57
CA LEU A 118 -13.24 7.68 7.73
C LEU A 118 -12.51 8.82 8.43
N ARG A 119 -11.90 9.74 7.67
CA ARG A 119 -11.21 10.90 8.23
C ARG A 119 -12.19 11.85 8.93
N LYS A 120 -13.39 12.05 8.37
CA LYS A 120 -14.43 12.85 9.02
C LYS A 120 -14.90 12.22 10.32
N ALA A 121 -15.10 10.90 10.33
CA ALA A 121 -15.49 10.18 11.54
C ALA A 121 -14.41 10.30 12.63
N ALA A 122 -13.15 10.19 12.26
CA ALA A 122 -12.03 10.37 13.18
C ALA A 122 -12.01 11.80 13.73
N LYS A 123 -12.14 12.80 12.88
CA LYS A 123 -12.15 14.21 13.27
C LYS A 123 -13.28 14.54 14.25
N ALA A 124 -14.46 13.94 14.06
CA ALA A 124 -15.60 14.11 14.97
C ALA A 124 -15.30 13.57 16.37
N ARG A 125 -14.29 12.73 16.51
CA ARG A 125 -13.82 12.15 17.80
C ARG A 125 -12.51 12.78 18.26
N ASP A 126 -12.12 13.92 17.68
CA ASP A 126 -10.84 14.61 17.93
C ASP A 126 -9.62 13.74 17.63
N LEU A 127 -9.74 12.88 16.60
CA LEU A 127 -8.65 12.02 16.12
C LEU A 127 -8.25 12.43 14.71
N LYS A 128 -7.00 12.13 14.35
CA LYS A 128 -6.47 12.35 13.00
C LYS A 128 -6.08 11.02 12.37
N LEU A 129 -6.78 10.63 11.32
CA LEU A 129 -6.51 9.41 10.56
C LEU A 129 -5.67 9.71 9.31
N SER A 130 -4.61 8.96 9.12
CA SER A 130 -3.78 8.98 7.92
C SER A 130 -3.18 7.60 7.67
N GLN A 131 -2.45 7.44 6.56
CA GLN A 131 -1.70 6.20 6.31
C GLN A 131 -0.66 5.91 7.40
N HIS A 132 -0.26 6.93 8.15
CA HIS A 132 0.77 6.82 9.19
C HIS A 132 0.21 6.44 10.56
N GLY A 133 -1.09 6.49 10.75
CA GLY A 133 -1.71 6.13 12.02
C GLY A 133 -3.04 6.83 12.28
N LEU A 134 -3.55 6.58 13.47
CA LEU A 134 -4.72 7.24 14.05
C LEU A 134 -4.26 7.95 15.33
N PHE A 135 -4.11 9.27 15.24
CA PHE A 135 -3.48 10.06 16.29
C PHE A 135 -4.53 10.80 17.14
N ASP A 136 -4.32 10.80 18.46
CA ASP A 136 -5.12 11.63 19.37
C ASP A 136 -4.51 13.03 19.47
N THR A 137 -5.11 13.88 20.33
CA THR A 137 -4.67 15.28 20.53
C THR A 137 -3.30 15.38 21.18
N ASP A 138 -2.85 14.33 21.87
CA ASP A 138 -1.52 14.26 22.48
C ASP A 138 -0.46 13.75 21.50
N GLY A 139 -0.87 13.39 20.30
CA GLY A 139 0.04 12.88 19.26
C GLY A 139 0.33 11.38 19.36
N ASP A 140 -0.38 10.65 20.22
CA ASP A 140 -0.21 9.21 20.36
C ASP A 140 -0.95 8.47 19.24
N ASN A 141 -0.27 7.48 18.66
CA ASN A 141 -0.85 6.62 17.62
C ASN A 141 -1.63 5.47 18.24
N LEU A 142 -2.96 5.60 18.28
CA LEU A 142 -3.85 4.60 18.85
C LEU A 142 -3.92 3.32 18.00
N ALA A 143 -3.49 3.39 16.75
CA ALA A 143 -3.54 2.27 15.81
C ALA A 143 -2.20 1.52 15.70
N ALA A 144 -1.18 1.92 16.45
CA ALA A 144 0.14 1.28 16.40
C ALA A 144 0.03 -0.22 16.66
N GLY A 145 0.59 -1.03 15.76
CA GLY A 145 0.57 -2.48 15.85
C GLY A 145 -0.76 -3.15 15.61
N LYS A 146 -1.81 -2.40 15.22
CA LYS A 146 -3.16 -2.94 15.01
C LYS A 146 -3.39 -3.32 13.53
N SER A 147 -4.22 -4.34 13.32
CA SER A 147 -4.73 -4.71 12.00
C SER A 147 -5.79 -3.72 11.53
N GLU A 148 -6.18 -3.81 10.24
CA GLU A 148 -7.28 -2.99 9.71
C GLU A 148 -8.56 -3.14 10.52
N ASN A 149 -8.96 -4.38 10.84
CA ASN A 149 -10.19 -4.62 11.61
C ASN A 149 -10.11 -3.97 12.98
N GLU A 150 -8.98 -4.07 13.65
CA GLU A 150 -8.77 -3.44 14.95
C GLU A 150 -8.81 -1.92 14.87
N VAL A 151 -8.34 -1.33 13.76
CA VAL A 151 -8.43 0.12 13.53
C VAL A 151 -9.88 0.57 13.44
N PHE A 152 -10.74 -0.18 12.74
CA PHE A 152 -12.17 0.13 12.65
C PHE A 152 -12.87 0.11 14.00
N GLU A 153 -12.39 -0.68 14.95
CA GLU A 153 -12.97 -0.81 16.28
C GLU A 153 -12.56 0.31 17.24
N LEU A 154 -11.62 1.14 16.83
CA LEU A 154 -11.22 2.31 17.61
C LEU A 154 -12.21 3.46 17.45
#